data_00b21fcb9523497553ad7f88c562c62d
#
_entry.id   00b21fcb9523497553ad7f88c562c62d
#
_cell.length_a   1.000
_cell.length_b   1.000
_cell.length_c   1.000
_cell.angle_alpha   90.00
_cell.angle_beta   90.00
_cell.angle_gamma   90.00
#
_symmetry.space_group_name_H-M   'P 1'
#
loop_
_entity.id
_entity.type
_entity.pdbx_description
1 polymer ?
#
loop_
_entity_poly.entity_id
_entity_poly.type
_entity_poly.pdbx_seq_one_letter_code
_entity_poly.pdbx_strand_id
1 'polypeptide(L)'
;DKMALQRLKEAAEKAKKELSSATTTNINLPFITATAEGPKHFDMNLTRAKFDELTAHLVERTAGPVNSALNDAGMTASELSKVLLVGGSTRIPAVQSKVQQLTGKEPFKGINPDECVAIGASIQGGKLAGDAGAGDVLLLDVTPLSLSIETMGGVATRLIERNTTIPTKKSQIFSTAEDNQSAVDINV
;
A
#
# COMPACT_ATOMS: atom_id res chain seq x y z
N ASP A 1 -9.18 21.96 18.43
CA ASP A 1 -9.81 22.52 17.23
C ASP A 1 -9.62 21.55 16.05
N LYS A 2 -10.73 21.06 15.50
CA LYS A 2 -10.72 20.10 14.38
C LYS A 2 -10.22 20.74 13.07
N MET A 3 -10.52 22.01 12.87
CA MET A 3 -10.05 22.74 11.68
C MET A 3 -8.54 22.95 11.70
N ALA A 4 -7.98 23.30 12.85
CA ALA A 4 -6.54 23.42 13.01
C ALA A 4 -5.82 22.09 12.74
N LEU A 5 -6.36 20.99 13.24
CA LEU A 5 -5.82 19.63 12.98
C LEU A 5 -5.86 19.27 11.50
N GLN A 6 -6.96 19.60 10.79
CA GLN A 6 -7.07 19.35 9.36
C GLN A 6 -6.04 20.15 8.56
N ARG A 7 -5.89 21.44 8.87
CA ARG A 7 -4.87 22.29 8.25
C ARG A 7 -3.45 21.80 8.50
N LEU A 8 -3.16 21.28 9.71
CA LEU A 8 -1.86 20.66 10.02
C LEU A 8 -1.62 19.41 9.21
N LYS A 9 -2.62 18.53 9.04
CA LYS A 9 -2.51 17.33 8.22
C LYS A 9 -2.23 17.66 6.75
N GLU A 10 -2.93 18.63 6.19
CA GLU A 10 -2.73 19.07 4.80
C GLU A 10 -1.34 19.68 4.60
N ALA A 11 -0.88 20.51 5.55
CA ALA A 11 0.44 21.09 5.49
C ALA A 11 1.56 20.05 5.67
N ALA A 12 1.35 19.05 6.53
CA ALA A 12 2.28 17.94 6.70
C ALA A 12 2.38 17.07 5.43
N GLU A 13 1.25 16.79 4.76
CA GLU A 13 1.23 16.06 3.50
C GLU A 13 1.94 16.84 2.38
N LYS A 14 1.72 18.16 2.32
CA LYS A 14 2.45 19.03 1.39
C LYS A 14 3.96 19.00 1.67
N ALA A 15 4.35 19.18 2.92
CA ALA A 15 5.76 19.13 3.34
C ALA A 15 6.42 17.78 3.01
N LYS A 16 5.74 16.67 3.27
CA LYS A 16 6.19 15.32 2.88
C LYS A 16 6.51 15.24 1.39
N LYS A 17 5.63 15.75 0.52
CA LYS A 17 5.82 15.75 -0.94
C LYS A 17 7.02 16.61 -1.34
N GLU A 18 7.13 17.82 -0.79
CA GLU A 18 8.24 18.74 -1.07
C GLU A 18 9.59 18.16 -0.63
N LEU A 19 9.64 17.48 0.51
CA LEU A 19 10.86 16.85 1.03
C LEU A 19 11.32 15.64 0.21
N SER A 20 10.54 15.15 -0.75
CA SER A 20 11.01 14.15 -1.71
C SER A 20 12.04 14.71 -2.69
N SER A 21 12.00 16.02 -2.98
CA SER A 21 12.93 16.71 -3.87
C SER A 21 13.81 17.75 -3.17
N ALA A 22 13.28 18.46 -2.17
CA ALA A 22 13.99 19.44 -1.40
C ALA A 22 14.59 18.85 -0.11
N THR A 23 15.65 19.48 0.42
CA THR A 23 16.25 19.10 1.72
C THR A 23 15.60 19.76 2.91
N THR A 24 14.87 20.84 2.66
CA THR A 24 14.12 21.61 3.69
C THR A 24 12.84 22.15 3.10
N THR A 25 11.82 22.32 3.94
CA THR A 25 10.58 23.02 3.61
C THR A 25 10.10 23.82 4.80
N ASN A 26 9.28 24.85 4.55
CA ASN A 26 8.67 25.66 5.60
C ASN A 26 7.17 25.34 5.69
N ILE A 27 6.71 25.06 6.90
CA ILE A 27 5.29 24.90 7.21
C ILE A 27 4.82 26.18 7.90
N ASN A 28 4.08 27.01 7.19
CA ASN A 28 3.55 28.27 7.70
C ASN A 28 2.02 28.25 7.63
N LEU A 29 1.40 28.28 8.80
CA LEU A 29 -0.06 28.29 8.97
C LEU A 29 -0.46 29.50 9.84
N PRO A 30 -0.62 30.68 9.22
CA PRO A 30 -1.10 31.83 9.94
C PRO A 30 -2.54 31.62 10.41
N PHE A 31 -2.85 32.17 11.58
CA PHE A 31 -4.18 32.06 12.21
C PHE A 31 -4.68 30.62 12.28
N ILE A 32 -3.82 29.70 12.76
CA ILE A 32 -4.17 28.30 12.83
C ILE A 32 -5.31 28.02 13.80
N THR A 33 -5.34 28.77 14.89
CA THR A 33 -6.42 28.76 15.90
C THR A 33 -6.47 30.07 16.65
N ALA A 34 -7.55 30.31 17.41
CA ALA A 34 -7.70 31.42 18.31
C ALA A 34 -7.85 30.90 19.75
N THR A 35 -7.19 31.57 20.70
CA THR A 35 -7.29 31.31 22.13
C THR A 35 -7.75 32.57 22.85
N ALA A 36 -7.97 32.49 24.16
CA ALA A 36 -8.27 33.66 25.00
C ALA A 36 -7.18 34.76 24.94
N GLU A 37 -5.97 34.36 24.58
CA GLU A 37 -4.81 35.28 24.43
C GLU A 37 -4.71 35.89 23.02
N GLY A 38 -5.62 35.51 22.09
CA GLY A 38 -5.64 35.97 20.72
C GLY A 38 -5.31 34.88 19.68
N PRO A 39 -5.12 35.28 18.41
CA PRO A 39 -4.80 34.36 17.33
C PRO A 39 -3.42 33.75 17.52
N LYS A 40 -3.31 32.47 17.22
CA LYS A 40 -2.05 31.71 17.20
C LYS A 40 -1.64 31.41 15.76
N HIS A 41 -0.35 31.40 15.54
CA HIS A 41 0.28 31.09 14.27
C HIS A 41 1.19 29.89 14.44
N PHE A 42 1.37 29.11 13.38
CA PHE A 42 2.33 28.02 13.34
C PHE A 42 3.31 28.26 12.20
N ASP A 43 4.58 28.36 12.52
CA ASP A 43 5.66 28.53 11.56
C ASP A 43 6.82 27.63 11.96
N MET A 44 7.24 26.74 11.07
CA MET A 44 8.29 25.76 11.36
C MET A 44 9.02 25.36 10.08
N ASN A 45 10.35 25.35 10.16
CA ASN A 45 11.17 24.72 9.14
C ASN A 45 11.34 23.22 9.44
N LEU A 46 11.04 22.38 8.45
CA LEU A 46 11.22 20.94 8.54
C LEU A 46 12.30 20.52 7.55
N THR A 47 13.33 19.82 8.03
CA THR A 47 14.36 19.22 7.19
C THR A 47 14.00 17.81 6.79
N ARG A 48 14.52 17.35 5.64
CA ARG A 48 14.40 15.94 5.23
C ARG A 48 14.98 15.00 6.29
N ALA A 49 16.14 15.32 6.86
CA ALA A 49 16.73 14.51 7.92
C ALA A 49 15.80 14.32 9.13
N LYS A 50 15.11 15.40 9.55
CA LYS A 50 14.13 15.30 10.64
C LYS A 50 12.87 14.53 10.23
N PHE A 51 12.42 14.69 9.00
CA PHE A 51 11.32 13.90 8.45
C PHE A 51 11.69 12.40 8.41
N ASP A 52 12.88 12.07 7.92
CA ASP A 52 13.37 10.68 7.85
C ASP A 52 13.50 10.07 9.26
N GLU A 53 14.02 10.83 10.24
CA GLU A 53 14.07 10.39 11.65
C GLU A 53 12.67 10.04 12.19
N LEU A 54 11.70 10.93 11.98
CA LEU A 54 10.34 10.76 12.48
C LEU A 54 9.60 9.59 11.81
N THR A 55 9.92 9.28 10.58
CA THR A 55 9.24 8.24 9.75
C THR A 55 10.03 6.95 9.61
N ALA A 56 11.25 6.87 10.16
CA ALA A 56 12.14 5.72 10.05
C ALA A 56 11.45 4.39 10.39
N HIS A 57 10.65 4.36 11.45
CA HIS A 57 9.91 3.17 11.87
C HIS A 57 8.88 2.70 10.83
N LEU A 58 8.31 3.60 10.03
CA LEU A 58 7.38 3.25 8.94
C LEU A 58 8.14 2.65 7.76
N VAL A 59 9.30 3.23 7.42
CA VAL A 59 10.17 2.70 6.37
C VAL A 59 10.67 1.30 6.74
N GLU A 60 11.13 1.10 7.98
CA GLU A 60 11.59 -0.21 8.46
C GLU A 60 10.50 -1.29 8.37
N ARG A 61 9.25 -0.96 8.67
CA ARG A 61 8.12 -1.91 8.58
C ARG A 61 7.88 -2.43 7.17
N THR A 62 8.34 -1.75 6.12
CA THR A 62 8.20 -2.22 4.74
C THR A 62 9.07 -3.42 4.42
N ALA A 63 10.12 -3.69 5.20
CA ALA A 63 11.00 -4.84 5.00
C ALA A 63 10.27 -6.19 5.17
N GLY A 64 9.34 -6.27 6.13
CA GLY A 64 8.56 -7.48 6.37
C GLY A 64 7.82 -7.98 5.12
N PRO A 65 6.92 -7.19 4.52
CA PRO A 65 6.22 -7.56 3.30
C PRO A 65 7.13 -7.91 2.12
N VAL A 66 8.25 -7.19 1.93
CA VAL A 66 9.21 -7.50 0.87
C VAL A 66 9.82 -8.89 1.06
N ASN A 67 10.29 -9.19 2.26
CA ASN A 67 10.88 -10.50 2.57
C ASN A 67 9.82 -11.61 2.45
N SER A 68 8.59 -11.37 2.91
CA SER A 68 7.50 -12.34 2.77
C SER A 68 7.20 -12.64 1.31
N ALA A 69 7.15 -11.61 0.45
CA ALA A 69 6.91 -11.79 -0.98
C ALA A 69 8.02 -12.61 -1.67
N LEU A 70 9.29 -12.35 -1.33
CA LEU A 70 10.43 -13.14 -1.84
C LEU A 70 10.34 -14.59 -1.38
N ASN A 71 10.06 -14.83 -0.11
CA ASN A 71 9.90 -16.18 0.44
C ASN A 71 8.73 -16.93 -0.22
N ASP A 72 7.58 -16.27 -0.39
CA ASP A 72 6.41 -16.87 -1.05
C ASP A 72 6.69 -17.23 -2.52
N ALA A 73 7.52 -16.43 -3.20
CA ALA A 73 7.97 -16.71 -4.57
C ALA A 73 9.06 -17.77 -4.64
N GLY A 74 9.64 -18.18 -3.50
CA GLY A 74 10.82 -19.07 -3.46
C GLY A 74 12.06 -18.45 -4.09
N MET A 75 12.17 -17.12 -4.07
CA MET A 75 13.22 -16.35 -4.73
C MET A 75 14.09 -15.61 -3.71
N THR A 76 15.35 -15.43 -4.10
CA THR A 76 16.26 -14.51 -3.41
C THR A 76 16.28 -13.14 -4.08
N ALA A 77 16.70 -12.11 -3.37
CA ALA A 77 16.81 -10.76 -3.92
C ALA A 77 17.76 -10.67 -5.13
N SER A 78 18.77 -11.52 -5.21
CA SER A 78 19.73 -11.58 -6.32
C SER A 78 19.10 -12.06 -7.63
N GLU A 79 18.06 -12.89 -7.57
CA GLU A 79 17.37 -13.45 -8.72
C GLU A 79 16.39 -12.47 -9.37
N LEU A 80 16.07 -11.37 -8.68
CA LEU A 80 15.22 -10.31 -9.27
C LEU A 80 15.91 -9.74 -10.50
N SER A 81 15.22 -9.69 -11.63
CA SER A 81 15.74 -9.01 -12.85
C SER A 81 15.65 -7.50 -12.73
N LYS A 82 14.53 -6.97 -12.20
CA LYS A 82 14.30 -5.54 -12.02
C LYS A 82 13.45 -5.31 -10.75
N VAL A 83 13.62 -4.13 -10.16
CA VAL A 83 12.79 -3.63 -9.05
C VAL A 83 12.06 -2.38 -9.54
N LEU A 84 10.74 -2.42 -9.52
CA LEU A 84 9.87 -1.32 -9.92
C LEU A 84 9.26 -0.68 -8.67
N LEU A 85 9.27 0.66 -8.64
CA LEU A 85 8.62 1.41 -7.58
C LEU A 85 7.29 1.97 -8.09
N VAL A 86 6.21 1.67 -7.39
CA VAL A 86 4.85 2.06 -7.75
C VAL A 86 4.19 2.77 -6.58
N GLY A 87 3.44 3.84 -6.88
CA GLY A 87 2.76 4.67 -5.90
C GLY A 87 3.59 5.87 -5.43
N GLY A 88 2.92 6.98 -5.11
CA GLY A 88 3.55 8.26 -4.79
C GLY A 88 4.51 8.23 -3.59
N SER A 89 4.25 7.38 -2.59
CA SER A 89 5.14 7.24 -1.41
C SER A 89 6.51 6.66 -1.76
N THR A 90 6.67 5.99 -2.90
CA THR A 90 7.97 5.49 -3.36
C THR A 90 8.89 6.59 -3.88
N ARG A 91 8.39 7.82 -4.00
CA ARG A 91 9.22 9.00 -4.30
C ARG A 91 10.08 9.45 -3.12
N ILE A 92 9.75 9.02 -1.91
CA ILE A 92 10.50 9.35 -0.69
C ILE A 92 11.90 8.71 -0.76
N PRO A 93 12.99 9.50 -0.68
CA PRO A 93 14.36 8.97 -0.80
C PRO A 93 14.69 7.84 0.17
N ALA A 94 14.24 7.94 1.42
CA ALA A 94 14.44 6.89 2.42
C ALA A 94 13.80 5.55 2.02
N VAL A 95 12.63 5.57 1.36
CA VAL A 95 11.97 4.37 0.83
C VAL A 95 12.80 3.76 -0.30
N GLN A 96 13.29 4.58 -1.23
CA GLN A 96 14.14 4.10 -2.33
C GLN A 96 15.43 3.47 -1.81
N SER A 97 16.08 4.12 -0.85
CA SER A 97 17.30 3.59 -0.19
C SER A 97 17.03 2.28 0.53
N LYS A 98 15.88 2.16 1.22
CA LYS A 98 15.49 0.92 1.91
C LYS A 98 15.27 -0.22 0.93
N VAL A 99 14.58 0.02 -0.18
CA VAL A 99 14.38 -0.98 -1.23
C VAL A 99 15.70 -1.43 -1.83
N GLN A 100 16.61 -0.49 -2.13
CA GLN A 100 17.94 -0.81 -2.63
C GLN A 100 18.76 -1.62 -1.62
N GLN A 101 18.67 -1.29 -0.33
CA GLN A 101 19.31 -2.05 0.75
C GLN A 101 18.79 -3.49 0.82
N LEU A 102 17.48 -3.70 0.72
CA LEU A 102 16.84 -5.02 0.80
C LEU A 102 17.10 -5.88 -0.43
N THR A 103 17.16 -5.28 -1.61
CA THR A 103 17.25 -6.02 -2.88
C THR A 103 18.65 -6.06 -3.47
N GLY A 104 19.54 -5.19 -3.00
CA GLY A 104 20.86 -5.00 -3.60
C GLY A 104 20.84 -4.39 -5.00
N LYS A 105 19.67 -3.95 -5.49
CA LYS A 105 19.45 -3.42 -6.84
C LYS A 105 18.93 -1.99 -6.80
N GLU A 106 19.44 -1.15 -7.70
CA GLU A 106 18.88 0.18 -7.90
C GLU A 106 17.48 0.05 -8.52
N PRO A 107 16.45 0.74 -7.97
CA PRO A 107 15.13 0.75 -8.55
C PRO A 107 15.11 1.30 -9.97
N PHE A 108 14.37 0.66 -10.86
CA PHE A 108 14.23 1.07 -12.25
C PHE A 108 13.43 2.39 -12.35
N LYS A 109 14.00 3.38 -13.03
CA LYS A 109 13.45 4.76 -13.11
C LYS A 109 12.66 5.04 -14.40
N GLY A 110 12.45 4.03 -15.25
CA GLY A 110 11.80 4.20 -16.56
C GLY A 110 10.27 4.28 -16.54
N ILE A 111 9.64 4.21 -15.36
CA ILE A 111 8.19 4.24 -15.20
C ILE A 111 7.81 5.31 -14.17
N ASN A 112 6.80 6.13 -14.51
CA ASN A 112 6.24 7.06 -13.54
C ASN A 112 5.44 6.29 -12.46
N PRO A 113 5.84 6.34 -11.18
CA PRO A 113 5.20 5.58 -10.12
C PRO A 113 3.74 5.97 -9.87
N ASP A 114 3.32 7.18 -10.25
CA ASP A 114 1.93 7.65 -10.09
C ASP A 114 1.01 7.14 -11.21
N GLU A 115 1.55 6.85 -12.39
CA GLU A 115 0.80 6.46 -13.59
C GLU A 115 0.82 4.95 -13.85
N CYS A 116 1.72 4.23 -13.22
CA CYS A 116 2.00 2.81 -13.49
C CYS A 116 0.72 1.94 -13.43
N VAL A 117 -0.14 2.15 -12.43
CA VAL A 117 -1.38 1.41 -12.27
C VAL A 117 -2.37 1.71 -13.40
N ALA A 118 -2.52 2.98 -13.77
CA ALA A 118 -3.42 3.40 -14.84
C ALA A 118 -2.96 2.84 -16.21
N ILE A 119 -1.66 2.88 -16.47
CA ILE A 119 -1.06 2.31 -17.68
C ILE A 119 -1.31 0.80 -17.72
N GLY A 120 -1.03 0.08 -16.63
CA GLY A 120 -1.28 -1.36 -16.55
C GLY A 120 -2.76 -1.72 -16.75
N ALA A 121 -3.67 -0.96 -16.14
CA ALA A 121 -5.10 -1.14 -16.31
C ALA A 121 -5.54 -0.91 -17.77
N SER A 122 -4.99 0.09 -18.45
CA SER A 122 -5.31 0.37 -19.86
C SER A 122 -4.82 -0.76 -20.79
N ILE A 123 -3.62 -1.31 -20.55
CA ILE A 123 -3.10 -2.46 -21.31
C ILE A 123 -4.00 -3.69 -21.12
N GLN A 124 -4.39 -3.97 -19.87
CA GLN A 124 -5.29 -5.10 -19.57
C GLN A 124 -6.69 -4.90 -20.16
N GLY A 125 -7.20 -3.65 -20.12
CA GLY A 125 -8.47 -3.30 -20.77
C GLY A 125 -8.44 -3.49 -22.29
N GLY A 126 -7.37 -3.04 -22.94
CA GLY A 126 -7.15 -3.25 -24.38
C GLY A 126 -7.10 -4.73 -24.74
N LYS A 127 -6.42 -5.55 -23.92
CA LYS A 127 -6.39 -7.01 -24.13
C LYS A 127 -7.79 -7.63 -24.04
N LEU A 128 -8.57 -7.25 -23.03
CA LEU A 128 -9.96 -7.76 -22.87
C LEU A 128 -10.88 -7.31 -24.03
N ALA A 129 -10.60 -6.14 -24.60
CA ALA A 129 -11.32 -5.63 -25.77
C ALA A 129 -10.85 -6.25 -27.10
N GLY A 130 -9.80 -7.07 -27.11
CA GLY A 130 -9.23 -7.68 -28.31
C GLY A 130 -8.37 -6.73 -29.15
N ASP A 131 -7.81 -5.68 -28.53
CA ASP A 131 -6.92 -4.72 -29.19
C ASP A 131 -5.57 -5.37 -29.53
N ALA A 132 -5.23 -5.42 -30.81
CA ALA A 132 -3.99 -6.01 -31.30
C ALA A 132 -2.71 -5.29 -30.75
N GLY A 133 -2.83 -4.05 -30.30
CA GLY A 133 -1.74 -3.28 -29.69
C GLY A 133 -1.41 -3.67 -28.25
N ALA A 134 -2.29 -4.41 -27.57
CA ALA A 134 -2.13 -4.75 -26.16
C ALA A 134 -1.11 -5.86 -25.86
N GLY A 135 -0.58 -6.54 -26.90
CA GLY A 135 0.42 -7.61 -26.79
C GLY A 135 -0.08 -8.89 -26.11
N ASP A 136 0.77 -9.91 -26.09
CA ASP A 136 0.49 -11.22 -25.47
C ASP A 136 0.92 -11.25 -23.99
N VAL A 137 0.41 -10.32 -23.19
CA VAL A 137 0.67 -10.35 -21.74
C VAL A 137 -0.28 -11.33 -21.07
N LEU A 138 0.27 -12.41 -20.49
CA LEU A 138 -0.48 -13.30 -19.59
C LEU A 138 -0.48 -12.72 -18.18
N LEU A 139 -1.64 -12.32 -17.67
CA LEU A 139 -1.83 -11.96 -16.28
C LEU A 139 -2.44 -13.14 -15.53
N LEU A 140 -1.68 -13.70 -14.60
CA LEU A 140 -2.16 -14.67 -13.62
C LEU A 140 -2.16 -13.99 -12.26
N ASP A 141 -3.31 -13.89 -11.65
CA ASP A 141 -3.48 -13.27 -10.35
C ASP A 141 -3.74 -14.34 -9.28
N VAL A 142 -3.56 -13.98 -8.03
CA VAL A 142 -3.75 -14.88 -6.88
C VAL A 142 -4.56 -14.18 -5.78
N THR A 143 -5.16 -14.98 -4.90
CA THR A 143 -5.78 -14.47 -3.69
C THR A 143 -4.69 -13.93 -2.75
N PRO A 144 -4.73 -12.64 -2.34
CA PRO A 144 -3.71 -12.07 -1.46
C PRO A 144 -3.81 -12.58 -0.02
N LEU A 145 -5.02 -12.97 0.38
CA LEU A 145 -5.36 -13.49 1.71
C LEU A 145 -6.12 -14.80 1.58
N SER A 146 -6.05 -15.64 2.61
CA SER A 146 -6.93 -16.81 2.70
C SER A 146 -8.37 -16.36 2.93
N LEU A 147 -9.31 -16.99 2.27
CA LEU A 147 -10.75 -16.76 2.43
C LEU A 147 -11.33 -17.87 3.32
N SER A 148 -12.03 -17.44 4.36
CA SER A 148 -12.61 -18.32 5.38
C SER A 148 -14.06 -17.96 5.63
N ILE A 149 -14.85 -18.92 6.09
CA ILE A 149 -16.20 -18.69 6.61
C ILE A 149 -16.12 -18.76 8.13
N GLU A 150 -16.74 -17.80 8.81
CA GLU A 150 -16.94 -17.87 10.26
C GLU A 150 -17.92 -18.98 10.59
N THR A 151 -17.51 -19.88 11.46
CA THR A 151 -18.32 -21.00 11.98
C THR A 151 -18.57 -20.87 13.47
N MET A 152 -19.36 -21.78 14.05
CA MET A 152 -19.72 -21.73 15.47
C MET A 152 -18.51 -21.49 16.38
N GLY A 153 -18.67 -20.57 17.35
CA GLY A 153 -17.60 -20.22 18.27
C GLY A 153 -16.59 -19.20 17.72
N GLY A 154 -16.89 -18.52 16.59
CA GLY A 154 -15.99 -17.52 15.99
C GLY A 154 -14.77 -18.12 15.28
N VAL A 155 -14.85 -19.41 14.92
CA VAL A 155 -13.76 -20.11 14.24
C VAL A 155 -13.78 -19.81 12.74
N ALA A 156 -12.68 -19.29 12.21
CA ALA A 156 -12.51 -19.06 10.77
C ALA A 156 -12.16 -20.39 10.05
N THR A 157 -13.17 -21.03 9.45
CA THR A 157 -12.96 -22.24 8.64
C THR A 157 -12.50 -21.86 7.25
N ARG A 158 -11.23 -22.16 6.95
CA ARG A 158 -10.59 -21.76 5.69
C ARG A 158 -11.07 -22.59 4.51
N LEU A 159 -11.45 -21.89 3.44
CA LEU A 159 -11.91 -22.52 2.18
C LEU A 159 -10.89 -22.36 1.04
N ILE A 160 -10.31 -21.18 0.91
CA ILE A 160 -9.34 -20.86 -0.14
C ILE A 160 -8.07 -20.34 0.53
N GLU A 161 -6.96 -20.98 0.23
CA GLU A 161 -5.64 -20.54 0.76
C GLU A 161 -5.16 -19.28 0.05
N ARG A 162 -4.41 -18.41 0.77
CA ARG A 162 -3.69 -17.32 0.13
C ARG A 162 -2.74 -17.86 -0.95
N ASN A 163 -2.43 -17.06 -1.93
CA ASN A 163 -1.63 -17.41 -3.11
C ASN A 163 -2.28 -18.49 -4.00
N THR A 164 -3.59 -18.74 -3.88
CA THR A 164 -4.33 -19.57 -4.83
C THR A 164 -4.58 -18.78 -6.11
N THR A 165 -4.18 -19.34 -7.26
CA THR A 165 -4.43 -18.73 -8.58
C THR A 165 -5.91 -18.57 -8.84
N ILE A 166 -6.31 -17.41 -9.36
CA ILE A 166 -7.68 -17.10 -9.75
C ILE A 166 -7.83 -17.17 -11.29
N PRO A 167 -9.04 -17.55 -11.82
CA PRO A 167 -10.27 -17.81 -11.09
C PRO A 167 -10.26 -19.13 -10.31
N THR A 168 -10.85 -19.14 -9.11
CA THR A 168 -10.98 -20.34 -8.28
C THR A 168 -12.36 -20.41 -7.64
N LYS A 169 -12.82 -21.63 -7.29
CA LYS A 169 -14.08 -21.87 -6.62
C LYS A 169 -13.91 -22.99 -5.59
N LYS A 170 -14.41 -22.78 -4.39
CA LYS A 170 -14.49 -23.80 -3.34
C LYS A 170 -15.90 -23.84 -2.76
N SER A 171 -16.33 -25.04 -2.41
CA SER A 171 -17.62 -25.27 -1.74
C SER A 171 -17.39 -26.26 -0.61
N GLN A 172 -18.06 -26.03 0.50
CA GLN A 172 -18.08 -26.92 1.65
C GLN A 172 -19.49 -26.96 2.23
N ILE A 173 -19.90 -28.13 2.72
CA ILE A 173 -21.19 -28.30 3.35
C ILE A 173 -21.03 -28.00 4.85
N PHE A 174 -21.92 -27.18 5.37
CA PHE A 174 -22.04 -26.86 6.77
C PHE A 174 -23.43 -27.24 7.25
N SER A 175 -23.58 -27.59 8.52
CA SER A 175 -24.87 -27.83 9.18
C SER A 175 -25.27 -26.61 10.01
N THR A 176 -26.56 -26.45 10.26
CA THR A 176 -27.08 -25.50 11.23
C THR A 176 -26.71 -25.92 12.66
N ALA A 177 -26.66 -24.96 13.58
CA ALA A 177 -26.35 -25.22 15.00
C ALA A 177 -27.51 -25.90 15.74
N GLU A 178 -28.76 -25.65 15.30
CA GLU A 178 -29.98 -26.14 15.93
C GLU A 178 -30.93 -26.68 14.89
N ASP A 179 -31.79 -27.62 15.29
CA ASP A 179 -32.87 -28.13 14.44
C ASP A 179 -33.87 -27.02 14.13
N ASN A 180 -34.35 -26.99 12.86
CA ASN A 180 -35.29 -25.98 12.35
C ASN A 180 -34.79 -24.54 12.37
N GLN A 181 -33.48 -24.31 12.42
CA GLN A 181 -32.90 -22.97 12.28
C GLN A 181 -33.27 -22.37 10.91
N SER A 182 -33.97 -21.24 10.92
CA SER A 182 -34.55 -20.63 9.72
C SER A 182 -33.58 -19.71 8.95
N ALA A 183 -32.47 -19.29 9.57
CA ALA A 183 -31.50 -18.38 8.97
C ALA A 183 -30.09 -18.63 9.52
N VAL A 184 -29.09 -18.28 8.72
CA VAL A 184 -27.68 -18.24 9.10
C VAL A 184 -27.06 -16.95 8.60
N ASP A 185 -26.17 -16.37 9.40
CA ASP A 185 -25.33 -15.26 8.97
C ASP A 185 -24.04 -15.83 8.39
N ILE A 186 -23.66 -15.35 7.20
CA ILE A 186 -22.45 -15.80 6.52
C ILE A 186 -21.45 -14.66 6.52
N ASN A 187 -20.40 -14.78 7.32
CA ASN A 187 -19.26 -13.88 7.36
C ASN A 187 -18.06 -14.52 6.64
N VAL A 188 -17.47 -13.77 5.69
CA VAL A 188 -16.32 -14.21 4.87
C VAL A 188 -15.16 -13.26 5.07
#